data_2c13fd894a23af5bdaf9dde5ea52da99
#
_entry.id   2c13fd894a23af5bdaf9dde5ea52da99
#
_cell.length_a   1.000
_cell.length_b   1.000
_cell.length_c   1.000
_cell.angle_alpha   90.00
_cell.angle_beta   90.00
_cell.angle_gamma   90.00
#
_symmetry.space_group_name_H-M   'P 1'
#
loop_
_entity.id
_entity.type
_entity.pdbx_description
1 polymer ?
#
loop_
_entity_poly.entity_id
_entity_poly.type
_entity_poly.pdbx_seq_one_letter_code
_entity_poly.pdbx_strand_id
1 'polypeptide(L)'
;MLPRFSLVFLIALTVATPVVATEFVKGDREISFDNNGTQSLFATSINQMPENSQILSIPAVVPPSDRTFDVAETGASDRLLIVTEKVDRESLANITSVSELSDVKPTDWAFQALKSLVERYGLIAGYPDGTFRGNRALTRYEFAAALNATLDRLNQQIGANTANLITREDLEILRKLQTEFQGELAGLRGRIENLSQRLDGVQQFSTTTQFDGEALFGVIGVEGNEKADGEGDIDSNLTLGYRVRLNFDTSFTGKDRLRTRLQANNIPKVSDAAETDMANLSFQGESENQFELSRLEYRFPINNQAVVYVEAVGGSINDYTDTLNPYLSGSSRGTVSRFGQRNPIYRHGEGSGIGVSYAFSKSVSLDVGFIADKVNDPAIGFGKAAYGAIAQLTVRPTNNIGVGLTYVRSYNSLDTGTGSDRANDPFDGESDAIAANSFGIQSSVKISRQLTAGGWVGYTRAQALDLGDRPQASMFNWAVTLAFPDLGSEDSVGGIVIGQPPKVINSDFIEDEREYIDPDTSLHLEAFYRRQLTDHLAVTLGFLAITNPEHNSKNDPIYIGTLRTTFNF
;
A
#
# COMPACT_ATOMS: atom_id res chain seq x y z
N MET A 1 -30.01 8.25 -30.27
CA MET A 1 -29.68 9.16 -29.16
C MET A 1 -28.27 8.81 -28.74
N LEU A 2 -27.32 9.73 -28.85
CA LEU A 2 -25.96 9.52 -28.28
C LEU A 2 -26.07 9.69 -26.77
N PRO A 3 -25.61 8.75 -25.96
CA PRO A 3 -25.74 8.84 -24.51
C PRO A 3 -24.97 10.03 -23.95
N ARG A 4 -25.53 10.70 -22.94
CA ARG A 4 -24.96 11.86 -22.24
C ARG A 4 -23.54 11.63 -21.67
N PHE A 5 -23.08 10.39 -21.60
CA PHE A 5 -21.70 10.03 -21.22
C PHE A 5 -20.58 10.66 -22.07
N SER A 6 -20.88 11.06 -23.32
CA SER A 6 -19.87 11.73 -24.18
C SER A 6 -19.32 13.02 -23.57
N LEU A 7 -20.08 13.73 -22.73
CA LEU A 7 -19.64 15.00 -22.16
C LEU A 7 -18.70 14.84 -20.96
N VAL A 8 -18.92 13.82 -20.14
CA VAL A 8 -18.06 13.52 -18.98
C VAL A 8 -16.70 12.97 -19.44
N PHE A 9 -16.69 12.15 -20.49
CA PHE A 9 -15.46 11.66 -21.12
C PHE A 9 -14.64 12.76 -21.80
N LEU A 10 -15.30 13.76 -22.39
CA LEU A 10 -14.62 14.85 -23.08
C LEU A 10 -13.96 15.83 -22.08
N ILE A 11 -14.59 16.08 -20.94
CA ILE A 11 -14.04 16.96 -19.88
C ILE A 11 -12.81 16.30 -19.22
N ALA A 12 -12.78 14.98 -19.06
CA ALA A 12 -11.65 14.26 -18.48
C ALA A 12 -10.41 14.22 -19.41
N LEU A 13 -10.61 14.24 -20.73
CA LEU A 13 -9.49 14.22 -21.70
C LEU A 13 -8.83 15.61 -21.86
N THR A 14 -9.57 16.71 -21.61
CA THR A 14 -9.04 18.08 -21.74
C THR A 14 -8.24 18.55 -20.52
N VAL A 15 -8.34 17.89 -19.36
CA VAL A 15 -7.57 18.21 -18.14
C VAL A 15 -6.16 17.60 -18.13
N ALA A 16 -5.81 16.77 -19.12
CA ALA A 16 -4.55 16.04 -19.17
C ALA A 16 -3.38 16.78 -19.89
N THR A 17 -3.46 18.10 -20.10
CA THR A 17 -2.29 18.87 -20.55
C THR A 17 -1.51 19.38 -19.32
N PRO A 18 -0.16 19.28 -19.32
CA PRO A 18 0.63 19.72 -18.17
C PRO A 18 0.55 21.25 -18.05
N VAL A 19 -0.07 21.73 -16.98
CA VAL A 19 0.04 23.13 -16.55
C VAL A 19 1.39 23.27 -15.85
N VAL A 20 2.29 24.01 -16.47
CA VAL A 20 3.54 24.47 -15.87
C VAL A 20 3.18 25.32 -14.65
N ALA A 21 3.70 24.91 -13.49
CA ALA A 21 3.54 25.66 -12.24
C ALA A 21 4.21 27.04 -12.37
N THR A 22 3.41 28.10 -12.40
CA THR A 22 3.88 29.47 -12.19
C THR A 22 3.69 29.83 -10.74
N GLU A 23 4.71 30.45 -10.17
CA GLU A 23 4.87 30.92 -8.80
C GLU A 23 3.64 31.65 -8.26
N PHE A 24 3.18 31.25 -7.05
CA PHE A 24 2.27 32.06 -6.27
C PHE A 24 3.04 33.08 -5.45
N VAL A 25 2.82 34.36 -5.80
CA VAL A 25 3.25 35.55 -5.07
C VAL A 25 2.45 35.65 -3.78
N LYS A 26 3.14 35.89 -2.67
CA LYS A 26 2.58 36.26 -1.36
C LYS A 26 1.67 37.46 -1.45
N GLY A 27 0.47 37.34 -0.92
CA GLY A 27 -0.42 38.44 -0.63
C GLY A 27 -0.94 38.33 0.79
N ASP A 28 -0.42 39.19 1.66
CA ASP A 28 -0.88 39.38 3.04
C ASP A 28 -2.33 39.87 3.06
N ARG A 29 -3.20 39.21 3.79
CA ARG A 29 -4.45 39.79 4.29
C ARG A 29 -4.64 39.37 5.74
N GLU A 30 -4.52 40.36 6.60
CA GLU A 30 -4.98 40.33 7.98
C GLU A 30 -6.48 40.08 8.04
N ILE A 31 -6.90 39.11 8.83
CA ILE A 31 -8.30 38.96 9.25
C ILE A 31 -8.34 39.19 10.75
N SER A 32 -8.97 40.32 11.14
CA SER A 32 -9.29 40.64 12.52
C SER A 32 -10.48 39.79 12.98
N PHE A 33 -10.34 39.10 14.10
CA PHE A 33 -11.47 38.50 14.81
C PHE A 33 -11.90 39.38 15.98
N ASP A 34 -13.20 39.64 16.03
CA ASP A 34 -13.87 40.36 17.11
C ASP A 34 -14.26 39.36 18.24
N ASN A 35 -14.26 39.90 19.47
CA ASN A 35 -14.46 39.20 20.72
C ASN A 35 -15.88 38.66 20.93
N ASN A 36 -16.04 37.42 21.31
CA ASN A 36 -16.88 37.01 22.46
C ASN A 36 -16.69 35.53 22.84
N GLY A 37 -16.00 35.35 23.88
CA GLY A 37 -16.21 34.62 25.13
C GLY A 37 -16.68 33.16 25.06
N THR A 38 -15.77 32.19 25.26
CA THR A 38 -15.89 31.23 26.39
C THR A 38 -14.54 30.56 26.64
N GLN A 39 -14.05 30.76 27.88
CA GLN A 39 -12.92 30.06 28.44
C GLN A 39 -13.28 28.60 28.76
N SER A 40 -12.39 27.63 28.51
CA SER A 40 -11.91 26.81 29.60
C SER A 40 -10.80 25.82 29.16
N LEU A 41 -9.69 25.93 29.87
CA LEU A 41 -8.79 24.86 30.32
C LEU A 41 -8.00 24.08 29.27
N PHE A 42 -6.79 24.57 28.98
CA PHE A 42 -5.51 23.86 29.13
C PHE A 42 -4.36 24.82 28.79
N ALA A 43 -3.98 25.64 29.77
CA ALA A 43 -2.73 26.36 29.76
C ALA A 43 -2.03 26.10 31.11
N THR A 44 -1.04 25.23 31.13
CA THR A 44 0.05 25.33 32.09
C THR A 44 1.28 24.61 31.52
N SER A 45 2.39 25.38 31.52
CA SER A 45 3.78 24.91 31.46
C SER A 45 4.41 24.62 30.10
N ILE A 46 4.80 25.68 29.38
CA ILE A 46 6.10 25.73 28.70
C ILE A 46 6.63 27.16 28.86
N ASN A 47 7.35 27.43 29.91
CA ASN A 47 8.26 28.55 30.01
C ASN A 47 9.60 28.03 30.53
N GLN A 48 10.64 28.24 29.74
CA GLN A 48 12.09 28.13 29.91
C GLN A 48 12.75 27.06 29.04
N MET A 49 13.09 27.48 27.84
CA MET A 49 14.30 27.00 27.16
C MET A 49 14.98 28.18 26.44
N PRO A 50 16.30 28.33 26.49
CA PRO A 50 17.02 29.47 25.97
C PRO A 50 17.12 29.44 24.45
N GLU A 51 17.02 30.63 23.83
CA GLU A 51 17.34 30.90 22.45
C GLU A 51 18.82 30.55 22.18
N ASN A 52 19.07 29.48 21.45
CA ASN A 52 20.14 29.28 20.47
C ASN A 52 20.28 27.79 20.16
N SER A 53 19.53 27.32 19.18
CA SER A 53 19.91 26.14 18.45
C SER A 53 19.39 26.25 17.02
N GLN A 54 20.32 26.48 16.12
CA GLN A 54 20.10 26.32 14.67
C GLN A 54 19.59 24.91 14.41
N ILE A 55 18.38 24.82 13.92
CA ILE A 55 17.79 23.57 13.46
C ILE A 55 18.48 23.20 12.14
N LEU A 56 19.40 22.26 12.20
CA LEU A 56 19.89 21.53 11.03
C LEU A 56 18.72 20.70 10.47
N SER A 57 18.23 21.08 9.31
CA SER A 57 17.31 20.28 8.52
C SER A 57 17.98 18.97 8.13
N ILE A 58 17.50 17.87 8.68
CA ILE A 58 17.88 16.51 8.27
C ILE A 58 17.05 16.20 7.02
N PRO A 59 17.66 15.83 5.89
CA PRO A 59 16.89 15.36 4.75
C PRO A 59 16.17 14.06 5.09
N ALA A 60 14.93 13.95 4.66
CA ALA A 60 14.06 12.81 4.85
C ALA A 60 14.74 11.52 4.36
N VAL A 61 14.83 10.53 5.24
CA VAL A 61 15.26 9.18 4.89
C VAL A 61 14.11 8.51 4.16
N VAL A 62 14.28 8.28 2.87
CA VAL A 62 13.38 7.46 2.05
C VAL A 62 13.47 6.03 2.57
N PRO A 63 12.37 5.35 2.93
CA PRO A 63 12.42 3.95 3.29
C PRO A 63 12.79 3.11 2.07
N PRO A 64 13.60 2.06 2.23
CA PRO A 64 13.96 1.19 1.12
C PRO A 64 12.74 0.40 0.66
N SER A 65 12.43 0.50 -0.62
CA SER A 65 11.50 -0.38 -1.32
C SER A 65 12.01 -1.83 -1.21
N ASP A 66 11.10 -2.75 -0.92
CA ASP A 66 11.33 -4.20 -0.92
C ASP A 66 11.99 -4.66 -2.23
N ARG A 67 13.28 -4.84 -2.18
CA ARG A 67 14.01 -5.66 -3.14
C ARG A 67 14.43 -6.93 -2.43
N THR A 68 13.69 -8.00 -2.67
CA THR A 68 14.09 -9.36 -2.36
C THR A 68 15.37 -9.69 -3.11
N PHE A 69 16.44 -9.93 -2.37
CA PHE A 69 17.65 -10.52 -2.92
C PHE A 69 17.44 -12.01 -3.07
N ASP A 70 17.38 -12.50 -4.31
CA ASP A 70 17.49 -13.93 -4.62
C ASP A 70 18.92 -14.39 -4.30
N VAL A 71 19.05 -15.18 -3.24
CA VAL A 71 20.25 -15.98 -3.01
C VAL A 71 19.98 -17.34 -3.65
N ALA A 72 20.48 -17.55 -4.85
CA ALA A 72 20.55 -18.86 -5.47
C ALA A 72 21.76 -19.60 -4.89
N GLU A 73 21.52 -20.61 -4.06
CA GLU A 73 22.50 -21.66 -3.77
C GLU A 73 22.62 -22.60 -4.98
N THR A 74 23.78 -22.54 -5.64
CA THR A 74 24.26 -23.70 -6.43
C THR A 74 25.72 -23.93 -6.11
N GLY A 75 25.97 -25.18 -5.75
CA GLY A 75 27.25 -25.66 -5.28
C GLY A 75 28.36 -25.70 -6.34
N ALA A 76 29.53 -25.67 -5.77
CA ALA A 76 30.82 -26.27 -6.17
C ALA A 76 31.42 -25.97 -7.54
N SER A 77 32.62 -25.50 -7.39
CA SER A 77 33.85 -25.61 -8.19
C SER A 77 34.22 -24.45 -9.13
N ASP A 78 35.32 -23.83 -8.69
CA ASP A 78 36.39 -23.23 -9.51
C ASP A 78 36.01 -22.51 -10.79
N ARG A 79 35.94 -21.19 -10.67
CA ARG A 79 36.67 -20.24 -11.53
C ARG A 79 36.43 -18.81 -11.01
N LEU A 80 37.53 -18.23 -10.54
CA LEU A 80 37.67 -16.80 -10.31
C LEU A 80 37.40 -16.08 -11.64
N LEU A 81 36.14 -15.73 -11.93
CA LEU A 81 35.80 -14.79 -12.99
C LEU A 81 36.00 -13.40 -12.41
N ILE A 82 37.16 -12.81 -12.70
CA ILE A 82 37.36 -11.38 -12.57
C ILE A 82 36.38 -10.71 -13.53
N VAL A 83 35.25 -10.27 -13.00
CA VAL A 83 34.40 -9.31 -13.69
C VAL A 83 35.15 -8.01 -13.67
N THR A 84 35.88 -7.72 -14.75
CA THR A 84 36.39 -6.39 -15.04
C THR A 84 35.19 -5.54 -15.45
N GLU A 85 34.41 -5.11 -14.48
CA GLU A 85 33.56 -3.95 -14.66
C GLU A 85 34.50 -2.78 -14.95
N LYS A 86 34.37 -2.18 -16.12
CA LYS A 86 35.09 -0.99 -16.55
C LYS A 86 34.67 0.14 -15.61
N VAL A 87 35.32 0.25 -14.47
CA VAL A 87 35.31 1.48 -13.71
C VAL A 87 35.99 2.49 -14.62
N ASP A 88 35.22 3.44 -15.12
CA ASP A 88 35.78 4.62 -15.79
C ASP A 88 36.80 5.20 -14.84
N ARG A 89 38.10 5.02 -15.20
CA ARG A 89 39.21 5.72 -14.57
C ARG A 89 39.05 7.18 -14.99
N GLU A 90 38.24 7.93 -14.27
CA GLU A 90 38.40 9.37 -14.24
C GLU A 90 39.84 9.61 -13.82
N SER A 91 40.63 10.09 -14.77
CA SER A 91 42.07 10.35 -14.57
C SER A 91 42.16 11.40 -13.47
N LEU A 92 42.70 11.00 -12.31
CA LEU A 92 43.06 11.92 -11.24
C LEU A 92 43.96 13.02 -11.85
N ALA A 93 43.55 14.27 -11.73
CA ALA A 93 44.33 15.40 -12.24
C ALA A 93 45.63 15.50 -11.48
N ASN A 94 46.77 15.49 -12.20
CA ASN A 94 48.09 15.75 -11.61
C ASN A 94 48.16 17.23 -11.23
N ILE A 95 47.98 17.54 -9.95
CA ILE A 95 48.17 18.88 -9.40
C ILE A 95 49.63 19.07 -9.02
N THR A 96 50.17 20.23 -9.33
CA THR A 96 51.58 20.61 -9.02
C THR A 96 51.69 21.52 -7.80
N SER A 97 50.60 22.15 -7.39
CA SER A 97 50.50 22.99 -6.19
C SER A 97 49.16 22.80 -5.48
N VAL A 98 49.18 22.88 -4.14
CA VAL A 98 47.94 22.87 -3.32
C VAL A 98 47.01 24.05 -3.64
N SER A 99 47.56 25.14 -4.18
CA SER A 99 46.77 26.30 -4.60
C SER A 99 45.87 26.03 -5.80
N GLU A 100 46.02 24.89 -6.48
CA GLU A 100 45.14 24.43 -7.56
C GLU A 100 43.85 23.77 -7.03
N LEU A 101 43.79 23.44 -5.73
CA LEU A 101 42.62 22.86 -5.07
C LEU A 101 41.70 23.96 -4.58
N SER A 102 40.51 24.04 -5.16
CA SER A 102 39.56 25.12 -4.90
C SER A 102 38.92 25.09 -3.49
N ASP A 103 38.95 23.94 -2.85
CA ASP A 103 38.32 23.68 -1.54
C ASP A 103 39.31 23.57 -0.38
N VAL A 104 40.62 23.86 -0.62
CA VAL A 104 41.69 23.86 0.40
C VAL A 104 42.21 25.28 0.62
N LYS A 105 42.04 25.82 1.81
CA LYS A 105 42.47 27.17 2.17
C LYS A 105 43.77 27.16 2.99
N PRO A 106 44.59 28.23 2.91
CA PRO A 106 45.79 28.36 3.72
C PRO A 106 45.57 28.31 5.25
N THR A 107 44.33 28.57 5.67
CA THR A 107 43.87 28.50 7.07
C THR A 107 43.49 27.10 7.52
N ASP A 108 43.41 26.16 6.61
CA ASP A 108 43.02 24.79 6.94
C ASP A 108 44.19 24.09 7.64
N TRP A 109 43.90 23.35 8.68
CA TRP A 109 44.91 22.69 9.52
C TRP A 109 45.80 21.72 8.72
N ALA A 110 45.24 21.08 7.68
CA ALA A 110 45.94 20.13 6.82
C ALA A 110 46.73 20.81 5.67
N PHE A 111 46.62 22.12 5.47
CA PHE A 111 47.18 22.82 4.32
C PHE A 111 48.68 22.60 4.17
N GLN A 112 49.46 22.71 5.25
CA GLN A 112 50.91 22.53 5.22
C GLN A 112 51.31 21.09 4.91
N ALA A 113 50.57 20.12 5.44
CA ALA A 113 50.80 18.72 5.16
C ALA A 113 50.49 18.38 3.70
N LEU A 114 49.36 18.86 3.18
CA LEU A 114 49.00 18.72 1.77
C LEU A 114 49.99 19.40 0.85
N LYS A 115 50.50 20.59 1.23
CA LYS A 115 51.53 21.31 0.48
C LYS A 115 52.81 20.49 0.36
N SER A 116 53.26 19.90 1.45
CA SER A 116 54.44 19.03 1.44
C SER A 116 54.25 17.78 0.57
N LEU A 117 53.06 17.14 0.68
CA LEU A 117 52.74 15.93 -0.07
C LEU A 117 52.59 16.16 -1.58
N VAL A 118 52.00 17.29 -1.99
CA VAL A 118 51.82 17.67 -3.40
C VAL A 118 53.09 18.22 -4.01
N GLU A 119 53.65 19.30 -3.42
CA GLU A 119 54.73 20.08 -4.05
C GLU A 119 56.08 19.41 -3.90
N ARG A 120 56.34 18.68 -2.81
CA ARG A 120 57.63 18.05 -2.55
C ARG A 120 57.71 16.60 -3.00
N TYR A 121 56.62 15.84 -2.82
CA TYR A 121 56.62 14.40 -3.10
C TYR A 121 55.74 14.02 -4.30
N GLY A 122 54.84 14.89 -4.77
CA GLY A 122 53.92 14.57 -5.87
C GLY A 122 53.03 13.39 -5.59
N LEU A 123 52.63 13.22 -4.32
CA LEU A 123 51.94 12.01 -3.84
C LEU A 123 50.42 12.11 -3.82
N ILE A 124 49.84 13.28 -3.98
CA ILE A 124 48.42 13.51 -3.91
C ILE A 124 47.91 14.12 -5.21
N ALA A 125 46.87 13.55 -5.77
CA ALA A 125 46.14 14.10 -6.90
C ALA A 125 44.79 14.63 -6.40
N GLY A 126 44.33 15.74 -6.98
CA GLY A 126 42.97 16.23 -6.78
C GLY A 126 41.94 15.44 -7.61
N TYR A 127 40.67 15.64 -7.32
CA TYR A 127 39.64 15.19 -8.22
C TYR A 127 39.68 15.97 -9.55
N PRO A 128 39.09 15.42 -10.65
CA PRO A 128 39.09 16.09 -11.96
C PRO A 128 38.48 17.50 -11.95
N ASP A 129 37.64 17.79 -10.96
CA ASP A 129 37.01 19.10 -10.75
C ASP A 129 37.88 20.11 -9.99
N GLY A 130 39.13 19.77 -9.69
CA GLY A 130 40.06 20.65 -8.95
C GLY A 130 39.75 20.76 -7.46
N THR A 131 39.09 19.77 -6.86
CA THR A 131 38.79 19.71 -5.43
C THR A 131 39.58 18.61 -4.72
N PHE A 132 39.76 18.74 -3.39
CA PHE A 132 40.33 17.72 -2.51
C PHE A 132 39.26 16.95 -1.75
N ARG A 133 38.10 17.57 -1.51
CA ARG A 133 36.95 17.05 -0.78
C ARG A 133 37.29 16.56 0.63
N GLY A 134 38.10 17.32 1.35
CA GLY A 134 38.59 16.98 2.70
C GLY A 134 37.48 16.75 3.76
N ASN A 135 36.25 17.18 3.49
CA ASN A 135 35.10 17.03 4.37
C ASN A 135 34.31 15.73 4.11
N ARG A 136 34.71 14.89 3.14
CA ARG A 136 34.05 13.65 2.78
C ARG A 136 34.80 12.44 3.33
N ALA A 137 34.09 11.44 3.83
CA ALA A 137 34.66 10.14 4.17
C ALA A 137 35.18 9.44 2.90
N LEU A 138 36.43 9.00 2.90
CA LEU A 138 37.02 8.17 1.84
C LEU A 138 36.43 6.76 1.87
N THR A 139 36.13 6.23 0.69
CA THR A 139 35.82 4.81 0.57
C THR A 139 37.07 3.97 0.78
N ARG A 140 36.95 2.69 1.15
CA ARG A 140 38.05 1.76 1.29
C ARG A 140 38.86 1.61 -0.01
N TYR A 141 38.19 1.71 -1.16
CA TYR A 141 38.82 1.63 -2.48
C TYR A 141 39.62 2.90 -2.82
N GLU A 142 39.08 4.10 -2.54
CA GLU A 142 39.80 5.37 -2.72
C GLU A 142 41.04 5.41 -1.82
N PHE A 143 40.94 4.95 -0.57
CA PHE A 143 42.08 4.86 0.34
C PHE A 143 43.13 3.87 -0.16
N ALA A 144 42.76 2.68 -0.60
CA ALA A 144 43.68 1.68 -1.13
C ALA A 144 44.39 2.17 -2.41
N ALA A 145 43.67 2.84 -3.31
CA ALA A 145 44.22 3.42 -4.52
C ALA A 145 45.23 4.53 -4.22
N ALA A 146 44.90 5.44 -3.29
CA ALA A 146 45.80 6.51 -2.86
C ALA A 146 47.06 5.97 -2.16
N LEU A 147 46.90 4.95 -1.31
CA LEU A 147 48.03 4.29 -0.64
C LEU A 147 48.94 3.58 -1.63
N ASN A 148 48.37 2.85 -2.60
CA ASN A 148 49.18 2.17 -3.64
C ASN A 148 49.97 3.17 -4.50
N ALA A 149 49.32 4.25 -4.96
CA ALA A 149 49.99 5.33 -5.72
C ALA A 149 51.12 5.98 -4.91
N THR A 150 50.92 6.14 -3.60
CA THR A 150 51.94 6.67 -2.67
C THR A 150 53.14 5.72 -2.56
N LEU A 151 52.89 4.42 -2.40
CA LEU A 151 53.95 3.40 -2.32
C LEU A 151 54.72 3.27 -3.63
N ASP A 152 54.04 3.30 -4.77
CA ASP A 152 54.68 3.25 -6.08
C ASP A 152 55.61 4.46 -6.30
N ARG A 153 55.18 5.65 -5.89
CA ARG A 153 55.98 6.87 -6.00
C ARG A 153 57.16 6.86 -5.04
N LEU A 154 56.98 6.38 -3.82
CA LEU A 154 58.09 6.19 -2.86
C LEU A 154 59.11 5.19 -3.40
N ASN A 155 58.70 4.07 -3.98
CA ASN A 155 59.61 3.10 -4.60
C ASN A 155 60.39 3.70 -5.78
N GLN A 156 59.72 4.53 -6.61
CA GLN A 156 60.41 5.25 -7.69
C GLN A 156 61.46 6.27 -7.17
N GLN A 157 61.14 6.95 -6.06
CA GLN A 157 62.08 7.93 -5.47
C GLN A 157 63.24 7.25 -4.72
N ILE A 158 63.01 6.10 -4.09
CA ILE A 158 64.04 5.29 -3.44
C ILE A 158 65.04 4.74 -4.49
N GLY A 159 64.55 4.38 -5.69
CA GLY A 159 65.41 3.90 -6.79
C GLY A 159 66.24 4.97 -7.49
N ALA A 160 65.90 6.25 -7.34
CA ALA A 160 66.47 7.34 -8.13
C ALA A 160 67.58 8.15 -7.40
N ASN A 161 67.63 8.25 -6.07
CA ASN A 161 68.70 8.99 -5.36
C ASN A 161 68.65 8.75 -3.83
N THR A 162 69.79 8.25 -3.32
CA THR A 162 70.11 8.11 -1.87
C THR A 162 70.37 9.43 -1.15
N ALA A 163 70.28 10.59 -1.80
CA ALA A 163 70.73 11.89 -1.26
C ALA A 163 69.57 12.75 -0.63
N ASN A 164 68.29 12.38 -0.78
CA ASN A 164 67.14 13.12 -0.20
C ASN A 164 66.28 12.21 0.66
N LEU A 165 66.89 11.61 1.66
CA LEU A 165 66.17 10.88 2.69
C LEU A 165 65.30 11.83 3.51
N ILE A 166 64.10 11.34 3.86
CA ILE A 166 63.07 11.93 4.74
C ILE A 166 63.76 12.75 5.85
N THR A 167 63.53 14.05 5.90
CA THR A 167 64.13 14.92 6.92
C THR A 167 63.49 14.69 8.28
N ARG A 168 64.17 15.04 9.36
CA ARG A 168 63.62 14.93 10.72
C ARG A 168 62.37 15.74 10.90
N GLU A 169 62.23 16.85 10.20
CA GLU A 169 61.03 17.70 10.17
C GLU A 169 59.82 16.99 9.51
N ASP A 170 60.03 16.23 8.44
CA ASP A 170 58.97 15.48 7.77
C ASP A 170 58.41 14.36 8.67
N LEU A 171 59.31 13.73 9.46
CA LEU A 171 58.89 12.72 10.46
C LEU A 171 58.10 13.34 11.62
N GLU A 172 58.42 14.55 12.04
CA GLU A 172 57.66 15.27 13.06
C GLU A 172 56.26 15.67 12.56
N ILE A 173 56.17 16.12 11.30
CA ILE A 173 54.87 16.44 10.66
C ILE A 173 54.01 15.19 10.55
N LEU A 174 54.56 14.06 10.12
CA LEU A 174 53.86 12.78 10.03
C LEU A 174 53.39 12.28 11.40
N ARG A 175 54.19 12.41 12.45
CA ARG A 175 53.81 12.07 13.82
C ARG A 175 52.69 12.96 14.35
N LYS A 176 52.74 14.25 14.05
CA LYS A 176 51.69 15.20 14.43
C LYS A 176 50.39 14.87 13.75
N LEU A 177 50.38 14.62 12.43
CA LEU A 177 49.23 14.14 11.66
C LEU A 177 48.68 12.84 12.23
N GLN A 178 49.55 11.86 12.53
CA GLN A 178 49.12 10.59 13.12
C GLN A 178 48.40 10.77 14.46
N THR A 179 48.90 11.68 15.31
CA THR A 179 48.31 11.97 16.62
C THR A 179 46.98 12.69 16.50
N GLU A 180 46.83 13.63 15.58
CA GLU A 180 45.58 14.35 15.29
C GLU A 180 44.53 13.41 14.68
N PHE A 181 44.91 12.57 13.71
CA PHE A 181 44.02 11.54 13.16
C PHE A 181 43.58 10.52 14.20
N GLN A 182 44.42 10.11 15.12
CA GLN A 182 44.05 9.23 16.23
C GLN A 182 43.00 9.89 17.13
N GLY A 183 43.15 11.20 17.38
CA GLY A 183 42.17 11.97 18.16
C GLY A 183 40.81 12.08 17.48
N GLU A 184 40.79 12.36 16.18
CA GLU A 184 39.56 12.44 15.40
C GLU A 184 38.88 11.07 15.23
N LEU A 185 39.65 10.00 14.98
CA LEU A 185 39.11 8.62 14.93
C LEU A 185 38.54 8.17 16.26
N ALA A 186 39.17 8.54 17.38
CA ALA A 186 38.60 8.27 18.71
C ALA A 186 37.30 9.05 18.94
N GLY A 187 37.26 10.32 18.52
CA GLY A 187 36.03 11.14 18.55
C GLY A 187 34.90 10.59 17.68
N LEU A 188 35.22 10.14 16.47
CA LEU A 188 34.23 9.51 15.56
C LEU A 188 33.75 8.17 16.10
N ARG A 189 34.63 7.34 16.68
CA ARG A 189 34.22 6.09 17.35
C ARG A 189 33.28 6.35 18.51
N GLY A 190 33.61 7.34 19.37
CA GLY A 190 32.73 7.71 20.47
C GLY A 190 31.35 8.24 20.00
N ARG A 191 31.30 8.94 18.86
CA ARG A 191 30.04 9.39 18.24
C ARG A 191 29.24 8.22 17.67
N ILE A 192 29.90 7.27 17.01
CA ILE A 192 29.27 6.05 16.49
C ILE A 192 28.74 5.17 17.64
N GLU A 193 29.53 4.96 18.69
CA GLU A 193 29.09 4.23 19.88
C GLU A 193 27.90 4.90 20.57
N ASN A 194 27.94 6.23 20.71
CA ASN A 194 26.83 6.99 21.28
C ASN A 194 25.56 6.95 20.40
N LEU A 195 25.72 7.01 19.05
CA LEU A 195 24.60 6.80 18.11
C LEU A 195 24.06 5.37 18.20
N SER A 196 24.95 4.37 18.28
CA SER A 196 24.56 2.97 18.41
C SER A 196 23.79 2.72 19.70
N GLN A 197 24.29 3.24 20.84
CA GLN A 197 23.60 3.15 22.13
C GLN A 197 22.27 3.90 22.15
N ARG A 198 22.18 5.03 21.46
CA ARG A 198 20.89 5.75 21.28
C ARG A 198 19.95 4.99 20.37
N LEU A 199 20.45 4.33 19.33
CA LEU A 199 19.65 3.47 18.43
C LEU A 199 19.16 2.22 19.18
N ASP A 200 20.02 1.57 19.97
CA ASP A 200 19.66 0.43 20.81
C ASP A 200 18.66 0.83 21.90
N GLY A 201 18.80 2.01 22.49
CA GLY A 201 17.83 2.57 23.42
C GLY A 201 16.49 2.93 22.77
N VAL A 202 16.51 3.40 21.54
CA VAL A 202 15.31 3.64 20.71
C VAL A 202 14.65 2.32 20.31
N GLN A 203 15.42 1.29 19.95
CA GLN A 203 14.88 -0.04 19.66
C GLN A 203 14.31 -0.77 20.90
N GLN A 204 14.86 -0.50 22.09
CA GLN A 204 14.38 -1.10 23.34
C GLN A 204 13.15 -0.40 23.93
N PHE A 205 12.83 0.84 23.50
CA PHE A 205 11.71 1.64 24.01
C PHE A 205 10.74 2.17 22.96
N SER A 206 10.94 1.97 21.66
CA SER A 206 10.03 2.54 20.69
C SER A 206 9.01 1.54 20.22
N THR A 207 7.86 1.55 20.91
CA THR A 207 6.58 1.35 20.24
C THR A 207 6.55 2.34 19.09
N THR A 208 6.85 1.90 17.87
CA THR A 208 6.81 2.77 16.70
C THR A 208 5.37 2.83 16.21
N THR A 209 4.80 4.01 16.20
CA THR A 209 3.51 4.25 15.53
C THR A 209 3.77 4.98 14.23
N GLN A 210 3.38 4.37 13.14
CA GLN A 210 3.38 4.99 11.81
C GLN A 210 1.98 5.52 11.52
N PHE A 211 1.92 6.73 11.02
CA PHE A 211 0.69 7.34 10.53
C PHE A 211 0.64 7.22 9.02
N ASP A 212 -0.50 6.78 8.49
CA ASP A 212 -0.76 6.67 7.05
C ASP A 212 -2.17 7.18 6.78
N GLY A 213 -2.26 8.29 6.07
CA GLY A 213 -3.49 8.97 5.74
C GLY A 213 -3.91 8.72 4.29
N GLU A 214 -5.21 8.58 4.07
CA GLU A 214 -5.82 8.50 2.74
C GLU A 214 -7.01 9.47 2.69
N ALA A 215 -7.03 10.36 1.69
CA ALA A 215 -8.21 11.13 1.33
C ALA A 215 -8.63 10.79 -0.10
N LEU A 216 -9.88 10.41 -0.26
CA LEU A 216 -10.46 10.02 -1.54
C LEU A 216 -11.66 10.93 -1.84
N PHE A 217 -11.71 11.45 -3.06
CA PHE A 217 -12.86 12.19 -3.60
C PHE A 217 -13.42 11.42 -4.78
N GLY A 218 -14.72 11.21 -4.79
CA GLY A 218 -15.43 10.49 -5.84
C GLY A 218 -16.51 11.36 -6.49
N VAL A 219 -16.42 11.51 -7.81
CA VAL A 219 -17.53 12.02 -8.63
C VAL A 219 -18.20 10.82 -9.29
N ILE A 220 -19.50 10.68 -9.13
CA ILE A 220 -20.25 9.47 -9.53
C ILE A 220 -21.48 9.92 -10.32
N GLY A 221 -21.67 9.33 -11.48
CA GLY A 221 -22.87 9.47 -12.30
C GLY A 221 -23.46 8.10 -12.58
N VAL A 222 -24.76 7.99 -12.47
CA VAL A 222 -25.55 6.79 -12.79
C VAL A 222 -26.47 7.13 -13.96
N GLU A 223 -26.66 6.22 -14.87
CA GLU A 223 -27.53 6.36 -16.05
C GLU A 223 -28.27 5.06 -16.31
N GLY A 224 -29.54 5.16 -16.58
CA GLY A 224 -30.47 4.07 -16.90
C GLY A 224 -31.86 4.66 -17.04
N ASN A 225 -32.88 3.84 -17.35
CA ASN A 225 -34.26 4.32 -17.46
C ASN A 225 -35.01 4.12 -16.13
N GLU A 226 -35.25 2.88 -15.76
CA GLU A 226 -36.01 2.51 -14.58
C GLU A 226 -35.09 1.87 -13.52
N LYS A 227 -35.45 1.99 -12.25
CA LYS A 227 -34.85 1.28 -11.14
C LYS A 227 -35.05 -0.24 -11.30
N ALA A 228 -34.17 -1.02 -10.70
CA ALA A 228 -34.19 -2.47 -10.86
C ALA A 228 -35.39 -3.17 -10.20
N ASP A 229 -36.07 -2.52 -9.27
CA ASP A 229 -37.34 -2.96 -8.69
C ASP A 229 -38.54 -2.63 -9.56
N GLY A 230 -38.41 -1.80 -10.62
CA GLY A 230 -39.47 -1.32 -11.50
C GLY A 230 -40.27 -0.16 -10.92
N GLU A 231 -39.87 0.41 -9.78
CA GLU A 231 -40.58 1.48 -9.09
C GLU A 231 -39.93 2.86 -9.33
N GLY A 232 -40.05 3.38 -10.56
CA GLY A 232 -39.63 4.74 -10.93
C GLY A 232 -38.30 4.84 -11.66
N ASP A 233 -37.94 6.08 -12.01
CA ASP A 233 -36.73 6.38 -12.77
C ASP A 233 -35.50 6.30 -11.89
N ILE A 234 -34.34 5.93 -12.47
CA ILE A 234 -33.05 5.98 -11.78
C ILE A 234 -32.70 7.42 -11.39
N ASP A 235 -32.17 7.59 -10.17
CA ASP A 235 -31.67 8.88 -9.68
C ASP A 235 -30.34 9.24 -10.37
N SER A 236 -30.41 9.86 -11.54
CA SER A 236 -29.28 10.10 -12.47
C SER A 236 -28.46 11.37 -12.20
N ASN A 237 -28.55 11.97 -11.01
CA ASN A 237 -27.76 13.16 -10.67
C ASN A 237 -26.28 12.83 -10.49
N LEU A 238 -25.43 13.74 -10.99
CA LEU A 238 -23.99 13.68 -10.72
C LEU A 238 -23.74 14.04 -9.25
N THR A 239 -23.09 13.15 -8.52
CA THR A 239 -22.78 13.33 -7.10
C THR A 239 -21.28 13.50 -6.86
N LEU A 240 -20.92 14.19 -5.78
CA LEU A 240 -19.56 14.33 -5.28
C LEU A 240 -19.54 13.95 -3.80
N GLY A 241 -18.72 12.98 -3.46
CA GLY A 241 -18.51 12.57 -2.08
C GLY A 241 -17.03 12.40 -1.76
N TYR A 242 -16.73 12.17 -0.49
CA TYR A 242 -15.37 11.95 -0.01
C TYR A 242 -15.30 10.79 0.97
N ARG A 243 -14.08 10.25 1.13
CA ARG A 243 -13.70 9.34 2.22
C ARG A 243 -12.32 9.73 2.74
N VAL A 244 -12.19 9.86 4.05
CA VAL A 244 -10.91 10.06 4.73
C VAL A 244 -10.66 8.86 5.64
N ARG A 245 -9.45 8.31 5.58
CA ARG A 245 -8.95 7.25 6.46
C ARG A 245 -7.66 7.65 7.10
N LEU A 246 -7.58 7.54 8.42
CA LEU A 246 -6.40 7.81 9.21
C LEU A 246 -5.99 6.51 9.89
N ASN A 247 -4.90 5.90 9.45
CA ASN A 247 -4.38 4.66 10.00
C ASN A 247 -3.23 4.98 10.95
N PHE A 248 -3.28 4.42 12.14
CA PHE A 248 -2.20 4.40 13.13
C PHE A 248 -1.74 2.95 13.27
N ASP A 249 -0.60 2.63 12.66
CA ASP A 249 0.01 1.30 12.71
C ASP A 249 1.10 1.30 13.77
N THR A 250 0.81 0.67 14.91
CA THR A 250 1.71 0.58 16.06
C THR A 250 2.32 -0.82 16.13
N SER A 251 3.65 -0.90 16.22
CA SER A 251 4.38 -2.14 16.48
C SER A 251 5.05 -2.10 17.83
N PHE A 252 4.91 -3.15 18.62
CA PHE A 252 5.54 -3.31 19.95
C PHE A 252 6.83 -4.14 19.87
N THR A 253 6.95 -4.99 18.85
CA THR A 253 8.06 -5.95 18.71
C THR A 253 8.84 -5.80 17.41
N GLY A 254 8.41 -4.89 16.51
CA GLY A 254 8.95 -4.73 15.17
C GLY A 254 8.47 -5.80 14.17
N LYS A 255 7.66 -6.78 14.62
CA LYS A 255 7.10 -7.87 13.79
C LYS A 255 5.59 -7.96 13.86
N ASP A 256 4.98 -7.30 14.81
CA ASP A 256 3.54 -7.19 15.05
C ASP A 256 3.00 -5.86 14.53
N ARG A 257 1.67 -5.75 14.44
CA ARG A 257 0.99 -4.52 14.06
C ARG A 257 -0.36 -4.42 14.78
N LEU A 258 -0.52 -3.37 15.56
CA LEU A 258 -1.83 -2.90 16.02
C LEU A 258 -2.27 -1.78 15.08
N ARG A 259 -3.28 -2.02 14.26
CA ARG A 259 -3.89 -1.00 13.41
C ARG A 259 -5.12 -0.41 14.07
N THR A 260 -5.10 0.89 14.25
CA THR A 260 -6.27 1.70 14.60
C THR A 260 -6.61 2.59 13.42
N ARG A 261 -7.83 2.46 12.87
CA ARG A 261 -8.29 3.30 11.76
C ARG A 261 -9.47 4.14 12.17
N LEU A 262 -9.34 5.45 11.95
CA LEU A 262 -10.46 6.37 11.96
C LEU A 262 -10.89 6.65 10.51
N GLN A 263 -12.19 6.67 10.25
CA GLN A 263 -12.75 6.91 8.93
C GLN A 263 -13.95 7.85 9.00
N ALA A 264 -14.01 8.79 8.05
CA ALA A 264 -15.20 9.55 7.74
C ALA A 264 -15.51 9.38 6.26
N ASN A 265 -16.79 9.23 5.90
CA ASN A 265 -17.23 8.96 4.54
C ASN A 265 -18.64 9.57 4.30
N ASN A 266 -18.86 10.09 3.09
CA ASN A 266 -20.18 10.52 2.62
C ASN A 266 -20.39 10.20 1.12
N ILE A 267 -19.73 9.17 0.61
CA ILE A 267 -19.94 8.73 -0.77
C ILE A 267 -21.24 7.94 -0.82
N PRO A 268 -22.23 8.38 -1.63
CA PRO A 268 -23.55 7.75 -1.64
C PRO A 268 -23.50 6.29 -2.05
N LYS A 269 -24.41 5.51 -1.53
CA LYS A 269 -24.67 4.16 -2.02
C LYS A 269 -25.37 4.26 -3.36
N VAL A 270 -24.80 3.66 -4.39
CA VAL A 270 -25.40 3.66 -5.72
C VAL A 270 -26.57 2.67 -5.79
N SER A 271 -26.59 1.67 -4.90
CA SER A 271 -27.75 0.79 -4.75
C SER A 271 -29.02 1.55 -4.45
N ASP A 272 -28.96 2.61 -3.63
CA ASP A 272 -30.16 3.39 -3.27
C ASP A 272 -30.73 4.17 -4.49
N ALA A 273 -29.85 4.55 -5.44
CA ALA A 273 -30.25 5.25 -6.66
C ALA A 273 -30.81 4.31 -7.75
N ALA A 274 -30.39 3.04 -7.74
CA ALA A 274 -30.64 2.06 -8.78
C ALA A 274 -31.50 0.86 -8.33
N GLU A 275 -31.79 0.77 -7.03
CA GLU A 275 -32.49 -0.34 -6.35
C GLU A 275 -31.90 -1.70 -6.75
N THR A 276 -30.55 -1.81 -6.64
CA THR A 276 -29.82 -3.06 -6.80
C THR A 276 -28.42 -2.98 -6.20
N ASP A 277 -28.06 -3.96 -5.40
CA ASP A 277 -26.74 -4.10 -4.81
C ASP A 277 -25.63 -4.40 -5.85
N MET A 278 -26.02 -4.82 -7.05
CA MET A 278 -25.07 -5.01 -8.15
C MET A 278 -24.37 -3.71 -8.56
N ALA A 279 -24.99 -2.54 -8.26
CA ALA A 279 -24.48 -1.21 -8.54
C ALA A 279 -23.50 -0.69 -7.48
N ASN A 280 -23.32 -1.39 -6.37
CA ASN A 280 -22.51 -0.92 -5.24
C ASN A 280 -21.05 -0.70 -5.61
N LEU A 281 -20.51 0.46 -5.14
CA LEU A 281 -19.12 0.83 -5.33
C LEU A 281 -18.23 0.31 -4.19
N SER A 282 -16.96 0.14 -4.51
CA SER A 282 -15.95 -0.37 -3.56
C SER A 282 -15.56 0.62 -2.46
N PHE A 283 -15.89 1.89 -2.64
CA PHE A 283 -15.44 3.01 -1.80
C PHE A 283 -16.56 3.84 -1.21
N GLN A 284 -17.82 3.46 -1.43
CA GLN A 284 -19.02 4.09 -0.87
C GLN A 284 -19.14 3.91 0.65
N GLY A 285 -19.99 4.71 1.27
CA GLY A 285 -20.34 4.63 2.69
C GLY A 285 -20.79 5.98 3.23
N GLU A 286 -21.45 5.96 4.38
CA GLU A 286 -21.97 7.12 5.07
C GLU A 286 -21.59 7.04 6.56
N SER A 287 -21.12 8.15 7.10
CA SER A 287 -20.77 8.30 8.53
C SER A 287 -21.24 9.65 9.07
N GLU A 288 -22.21 10.32 8.39
CA GLU A 288 -22.70 11.64 8.76
C GLU A 288 -21.57 12.69 8.94
N ASN A 289 -20.49 12.53 8.18
CA ASN A 289 -19.25 13.32 8.27
C ASN A 289 -18.52 13.20 9.63
N GLN A 290 -18.80 12.18 10.42
CA GLN A 290 -18.14 11.91 11.70
C GLN A 290 -17.00 10.90 11.52
N PHE A 291 -15.92 11.08 12.29
CA PHE A 291 -14.87 10.09 12.36
C PHE A 291 -15.27 8.97 13.30
N GLU A 292 -15.31 7.77 12.76
CA GLU A 292 -15.63 6.55 13.50
C GLU A 292 -14.40 5.64 13.57
N LEU A 293 -14.32 4.83 14.63
CA LEU A 293 -13.36 3.74 14.70
C LEU A 293 -13.79 2.64 13.73
N SER A 294 -13.26 2.67 12.51
CA SER A 294 -13.65 1.75 11.44
C SER A 294 -12.83 0.47 11.41
N ARG A 295 -11.70 0.41 12.15
CA ARG A 295 -10.90 -0.81 12.33
C ARG A 295 -10.08 -0.75 13.60
N LEU A 296 -10.07 -1.85 14.34
CA LEU A 296 -9.12 -2.15 15.40
C LEU A 296 -8.68 -3.61 15.27
N GLU A 297 -7.45 -3.79 14.77
CA GLU A 297 -6.86 -5.08 14.43
C GLU A 297 -5.51 -5.24 15.11
N TYR A 298 -5.24 -6.39 15.72
CA TYR A 298 -3.90 -6.75 16.16
C TYR A 298 -3.42 -8.01 15.43
N ARG A 299 -2.32 -7.87 14.70
CA ARG A 299 -1.68 -8.94 13.95
C ARG A 299 -0.31 -9.21 14.52
N PHE A 300 0.00 -10.47 14.85
CA PHE A 300 1.31 -10.85 15.38
C PHE A 300 1.74 -12.25 14.94
N PRO A 301 3.04 -12.48 14.68
CA PRO A 301 3.57 -13.80 14.40
C PRO A 301 3.76 -14.58 15.70
N ILE A 302 3.31 -15.84 15.73
CA ILE A 302 3.66 -16.80 16.80
C ILE A 302 5.06 -17.38 16.53
N ASN A 303 5.34 -17.63 15.26
CA ASN A 303 6.63 -18.11 14.76
C ASN A 303 6.82 -17.70 13.29
N ASN A 304 7.84 -18.22 12.63
CA ASN A 304 8.12 -17.89 11.21
C ASN A 304 7.07 -18.43 10.21
N GLN A 305 6.17 -19.30 10.65
CA GLN A 305 5.16 -19.94 9.79
C GLN A 305 3.74 -19.53 10.14
N ALA A 306 3.49 -19.06 11.35
CA ALA A 306 2.14 -18.77 11.85
C ALA A 306 1.98 -17.30 12.24
N VAL A 307 0.94 -16.67 11.71
CA VAL A 307 0.50 -15.32 12.04
C VAL A 307 -0.92 -15.36 12.57
N VAL A 308 -1.15 -14.69 13.69
CA VAL A 308 -2.48 -14.55 14.30
C VAL A 308 -3.02 -13.16 14.03
N TYR A 309 -4.31 -13.08 13.79
CA TYR A 309 -5.10 -11.87 13.62
C TYR A 309 -6.17 -11.84 14.70
N VAL A 310 -6.33 -10.71 15.36
CA VAL A 310 -7.41 -10.44 16.31
C VAL A 310 -8.10 -9.16 15.84
N GLU A 311 -9.35 -9.29 15.45
CA GLU A 311 -10.19 -8.19 14.99
C GLU A 311 -11.17 -7.82 16.10
N ALA A 312 -11.09 -6.57 16.56
CA ALA A 312 -12.01 -6.08 17.59
C ALA A 312 -13.12 -5.20 16.97
N VAL A 313 -12.82 -4.48 15.88
CA VAL A 313 -13.76 -3.61 15.16
C VAL A 313 -13.47 -3.68 13.66
N GLY A 314 -14.53 -3.80 12.86
CA GLY A 314 -14.49 -3.67 11.40
C GLY A 314 -13.70 -4.75 10.68
N GLY A 315 -13.52 -5.90 11.31
CA GLY A 315 -12.92 -7.08 10.69
C GLY A 315 -13.84 -7.70 9.63
N SER A 316 -13.24 -8.44 8.71
CA SER A 316 -13.93 -9.22 7.69
C SER A 316 -13.15 -10.51 7.44
N ILE A 317 -13.83 -11.60 7.08
CA ILE A 317 -13.18 -12.90 6.90
C ILE A 317 -12.06 -12.89 5.85
N ASN A 318 -12.07 -11.97 4.89
CA ASN A 318 -10.99 -11.80 3.92
C ASN A 318 -9.70 -11.21 4.51
N ASP A 319 -9.74 -10.67 5.72
CA ASP A 319 -8.54 -10.09 6.35
C ASP A 319 -7.55 -11.18 6.79
N TYR A 320 -8.04 -12.41 6.93
CA TYR A 320 -7.24 -13.57 7.33
C TYR A 320 -6.54 -14.27 6.17
N THR A 321 -6.89 -13.95 4.92
CA THR A 321 -6.43 -14.67 3.73
C THR A 321 -6.18 -13.77 2.52
N ASP A 322 -5.47 -14.27 1.53
CA ASP A 322 -5.30 -13.60 0.24
C ASP A 322 -6.47 -13.94 -0.70
N THR A 323 -7.15 -12.93 -1.20
CA THR A 323 -8.26 -13.08 -2.15
C THR A 323 -7.81 -13.38 -3.58
N LEU A 324 -6.50 -13.44 -3.84
CA LEU A 324 -5.88 -13.75 -5.13
C LEU A 324 -6.35 -12.84 -6.29
N ASN A 325 -6.66 -11.59 -5.99
CA ASN A 325 -7.01 -10.57 -6.97
C ASN A 325 -6.08 -9.35 -6.82
N PRO A 326 -4.76 -9.51 -7.07
CA PRO A 326 -3.79 -8.44 -6.94
C PRO A 326 -4.15 -7.28 -7.89
N TYR A 327 -3.81 -6.05 -7.51
CA TYR A 327 -4.10 -4.80 -8.21
C TYR A 327 -5.58 -4.38 -8.20
N LEU A 328 -6.55 -5.29 -8.05
CA LEU A 328 -7.98 -5.03 -8.21
C LEU A 328 -8.75 -5.00 -6.89
N SER A 329 -8.28 -5.68 -5.84
CA SER A 329 -9.02 -5.84 -4.58
C SER A 329 -9.10 -4.58 -3.69
N GLY A 330 -8.25 -3.59 -3.90
CA GLY A 330 -8.18 -2.38 -3.08
C GLY A 330 -9.30 -1.38 -3.36
N SER A 331 -10.00 -0.88 -2.33
CA SER A 331 -11.13 0.05 -2.49
C SER A 331 -10.74 1.46 -2.95
N SER A 332 -9.49 1.85 -2.80
CA SER A 332 -8.97 3.16 -3.25
C SER A 332 -8.08 3.06 -4.50
N ARG A 333 -7.54 1.88 -4.77
CA ARG A 333 -6.53 1.67 -5.82
C ARG A 333 -6.95 0.66 -6.89
N GLY A 334 -7.92 -0.20 -6.59
CA GLY A 334 -8.42 -1.26 -7.47
C GLY A 334 -9.72 -0.88 -8.17
N THR A 335 -10.57 -1.88 -8.38
CA THR A 335 -11.88 -1.77 -9.02
C THR A 335 -12.74 -0.68 -8.40
N VAL A 336 -13.61 -0.11 -9.22
CA VAL A 336 -14.59 0.87 -8.75
C VAL A 336 -15.81 0.19 -8.17
N SER A 337 -16.19 -0.99 -8.69
CA SER A 337 -17.30 -1.77 -8.15
C SER A 337 -16.91 -2.58 -6.91
N ARG A 338 -17.89 -2.86 -6.06
CA ARG A 338 -17.76 -3.76 -4.91
C ARG A 338 -17.59 -5.21 -5.36
N PHE A 339 -18.29 -5.64 -6.43
CA PHE A 339 -18.18 -6.98 -7.01
C PHE A 339 -16.78 -7.28 -7.53
N GLY A 340 -16.19 -6.38 -8.32
CA GLY A 340 -14.89 -6.59 -8.96
C GLY A 340 -13.70 -6.77 -8.02
N GLN A 341 -13.86 -6.49 -6.72
CA GLN A 341 -12.77 -6.59 -5.74
C GLN A 341 -12.37 -8.04 -5.43
N ARG A 342 -13.34 -8.94 -5.25
CA ARG A 342 -13.12 -10.32 -4.77
C ARG A 342 -14.37 -11.16 -4.95
N ASN A 343 -14.20 -12.49 -4.85
CA ASN A 343 -15.32 -13.42 -4.80
C ASN A 343 -16.29 -13.02 -3.67
N PRO A 344 -17.58 -12.84 -3.95
CA PRO A 344 -18.59 -12.46 -2.95
C PRO A 344 -18.63 -13.31 -1.69
N ILE A 345 -18.29 -14.60 -1.75
CA ILE A 345 -18.25 -15.48 -0.56
C ILE A 345 -17.35 -14.98 0.58
N TYR A 346 -16.35 -14.13 0.28
CA TYR A 346 -15.53 -13.48 1.31
C TYR A 346 -16.24 -12.35 2.07
N ARG A 347 -17.51 -12.11 1.79
CA ARG A 347 -18.33 -11.11 2.48
C ARG A 347 -19.31 -11.73 3.47
N HIS A 348 -19.33 -13.07 3.58
CA HIS A 348 -20.16 -13.81 4.52
C HIS A 348 -19.58 -13.83 5.94
N GLY A 349 -19.29 -12.66 6.49
CA GLY A 349 -18.83 -12.49 7.87
C GLY A 349 -18.04 -11.19 8.04
N GLU A 350 -18.47 -10.41 9.01
CA GLU A 350 -17.83 -9.17 9.46
C GLU A 350 -18.02 -8.99 10.97
N GLY A 351 -17.29 -8.05 11.56
CA GLY A 351 -17.38 -7.70 12.98
C GLY A 351 -16.09 -7.94 13.76
N SER A 352 -16.16 -8.72 14.84
CA SER A 352 -15.03 -9.04 15.73
C SER A 352 -14.67 -10.52 15.63
N GLY A 353 -13.37 -10.84 15.64
CA GLY A 353 -12.97 -12.24 15.46
C GLY A 353 -11.49 -12.53 15.61
N ILE A 354 -11.14 -13.74 15.24
CA ILE A 354 -9.77 -14.24 15.27
C ILE A 354 -9.49 -15.08 14.03
N GLY A 355 -8.27 -14.94 13.50
CA GLY A 355 -7.79 -15.76 12.39
C GLY A 355 -6.34 -16.19 12.58
N VAL A 356 -5.99 -17.24 11.88
CA VAL A 356 -4.62 -17.77 11.83
C VAL A 356 -4.26 -18.09 10.39
N SER A 357 -3.15 -17.54 9.93
CA SER A 357 -2.52 -17.92 8.67
C SER A 357 -1.30 -18.79 8.97
N TYR A 358 -1.25 -19.98 8.38
CA TYR A 358 -0.15 -20.93 8.56
C TYR A 358 0.50 -21.30 7.22
N ALA A 359 1.77 -20.96 7.06
CA ALA A 359 2.56 -21.30 5.90
C ALA A 359 3.26 -22.66 6.10
N PHE A 360 2.77 -23.71 5.46
CA PHE A 360 3.46 -25.03 5.44
C PHE A 360 4.79 -24.94 4.68
N SER A 361 4.82 -24.11 3.65
CA SER A 361 6.00 -23.82 2.84
C SER A 361 5.84 -22.44 2.18
N LYS A 362 6.82 -22.01 1.39
CA LYS A 362 6.71 -20.80 0.56
C LYS A 362 5.57 -20.89 -0.48
N SER A 363 5.15 -22.12 -0.83
CA SER A 363 4.17 -22.39 -1.88
C SER A 363 2.80 -22.81 -1.37
N VAL A 364 2.63 -23.12 -0.10
CA VAL A 364 1.37 -23.64 0.44
C VAL A 364 1.09 -23.01 1.79
N SER A 365 -0.08 -22.39 1.93
CA SER A 365 -0.61 -21.87 3.20
C SER A 365 -2.05 -22.33 3.43
N LEU A 366 -2.40 -22.44 4.70
CA LEU A 366 -3.78 -22.63 5.17
C LEU A 366 -4.12 -21.45 6.07
N ASP A 367 -5.21 -20.79 5.73
CA ASP A 367 -5.73 -19.66 6.47
C ASP A 367 -7.09 -20.08 7.06
N VAL A 368 -7.28 -19.87 8.35
CA VAL A 368 -8.53 -20.16 9.03
C VAL A 368 -8.93 -18.96 9.89
N GLY A 369 -10.23 -18.69 9.98
CA GLY A 369 -10.71 -17.58 10.78
C GLY A 369 -12.18 -17.72 11.13
N PHE A 370 -12.56 -17.05 12.20
CA PHE A 370 -13.93 -16.90 12.67
C PHE A 370 -14.16 -15.45 13.03
N ILE A 371 -15.29 -14.92 12.59
CA ILE A 371 -15.70 -13.54 12.87
C ILE A 371 -17.19 -13.49 13.11
N ALA A 372 -17.65 -12.61 13.99
CA ALA A 372 -19.05 -12.48 14.32
C ALA A 372 -19.42 -11.02 14.65
N ASP A 373 -20.62 -10.65 14.29
CA ASP A 373 -21.17 -9.31 14.51
C ASP A 373 -21.75 -9.15 15.91
N LYS A 374 -21.66 -7.94 16.47
CA LYS A 374 -22.30 -7.55 17.76
C LYS A 374 -21.99 -8.47 18.95
N VAL A 375 -20.81 -9.11 18.95
CA VAL A 375 -20.41 -10.01 20.06
C VAL A 375 -20.19 -9.28 21.39
N ASN A 376 -20.04 -7.97 21.36
CA ASN A 376 -19.94 -7.10 22.51
C ASN A 376 -21.29 -6.78 23.20
N ASP A 377 -22.42 -7.11 22.53
CA ASP A 377 -23.75 -6.99 23.14
C ASP A 377 -24.03 -8.20 24.02
N PRO A 378 -24.28 -8.03 25.34
CA PRO A 378 -24.59 -9.15 26.23
C PRO A 378 -25.85 -9.93 25.89
N ALA A 379 -26.78 -9.35 25.13
CA ALA A 379 -28.00 -10.02 24.67
C ALA A 379 -27.77 -10.96 23.49
N ILE A 380 -26.68 -10.77 22.76
CA ILE A 380 -26.29 -11.49 21.54
C ILE A 380 -25.08 -12.40 21.85
N GLY A 381 -23.93 -11.82 22.19
CA GLY A 381 -22.68 -12.52 22.43
C GLY A 381 -22.29 -13.46 21.27
N PHE A 382 -21.39 -14.40 21.52
CA PHE A 382 -21.02 -15.40 20.49
C PHE A 382 -22.10 -16.46 20.23
N GLY A 383 -23.13 -16.57 21.09
CA GLY A 383 -24.14 -17.63 20.99
C GLY A 383 -25.28 -17.36 20.01
N LYS A 384 -25.55 -16.09 19.69
CA LYS A 384 -26.64 -15.65 18.80
C LYS A 384 -26.14 -14.76 17.66
N ALA A 385 -24.89 -14.39 17.65
CA ALA A 385 -24.32 -13.49 16.66
C ALA A 385 -24.42 -14.07 15.25
N ALA A 386 -24.67 -13.21 14.27
CA ALA A 386 -24.36 -13.51 12.89
C ALA A 386 -22.86 -13.74 12.75
N TYR A 387 -22.45 -14.78 12.04
CA TYR A 387 -21.02 -15.11 11.93
C TYR A 387 -20.61 -15.67 10.57
N GLY A 388 -19.32 -15.55 10.29
CA GLY A 388 -18.62 -16.25 9.21
C GLY A 388 -17.38 -16.98 9.75
N ALA A 389 -17.19 -18.21 9.27
CA ALA A 389 -15.98 -18.99 9.52
C ALA A 389 -15.37 -19.39 8.17
N ILE A 390 -14.08 -19.10 7.97
CA ILE A 390 -13.37 -19.35 6.72
C ILE A 390 -12.26 -20.37 6.92
N ALA A 391 -12.06 -21.21 5.91
CA ALA A 391 -10.84 -22.00 5.71
C ALA A 391 -10.43 -21.89 4.24
N GLN A 392 -9.20 -21.46 4.00
CA GLN A 392 -8.64 -21.36 2.65
C GLN A 392 -7.30 -22.07 2.55
N LEU A 393 -7.18 -22.97 1.59
CA LEU A 393 -5.90 -23.52 1.16
C LEU A 393 -5.42 -22.71 -0.05
N THR A 394 -4.28 -22.05 0.12
CA THR A 394 -3.63 -21.29 -0.97
C THR A 394 -2.40 -22.06 -1.46
N VAL A 395 -2.33 -22.29 -2.76
CA VAL A 395 -1.20 -22.96 -3.42
C VAL A 395 -0.57 -22.03 -4.45
N ARG A 396 0.73 -21.80 -4.36
CA ARG A 396 1.53 -21.01 -5.29
C ARG A 396 2.63 -21.88 -5.90
N PRO A 397 2.33 -22.64 -6.99
CA PRO A 397 3.32 -23.52 -7.64
C PRO A 397 4.54 -22.75 -8.14
N THR A 398 4.34 -21.50 -8.50
CA THR A 398 5.37 -20.54 -8.91
C THR A 398 5.04 -19.16 -8.32
N ASN A 399 5.99 -18.21 -8.36
CA ASN A 399 5.74 -16.83 -7.97
C ASN A 399 4.71 -16.10 -8.86
N ASN A 400 4.37 -16.68 -10.01
CA ASN A 400 3.46 -16.10 -10.99
C ASN A 400 2.05 -16.70 -10.95
N ILE A 401 1.84 -17.80 -10.24
CA ILE A 401 0.56 -18.52 -10.22
C ILE A 401 0.14 -18.74 -8.78
N GLY A 402 -1.05 -18.26 -8.43
CA GLY A 402 -1.72 -18.51 -7.17
C GLY A 402 -3.10 -19.14 -7.41
N VAL A 403 -3.45 -20.15 -6.62
CA VAL A 403 -4.78 -20.78 -6.60
C VAL A 403 -5.23 -20.89 -5.15
N GLY A 404 -6.44 -20.46 -4.86
CA GLY A 404 -7.09 -20.58 -3.57
C GLY A 404 -8.31 -21.50 -3.65
N LEU A 405 -8.43 -22.40 -2.69
CA LEU A 405 -9.62 -23.22 -2.45
C LEU A 405 -10.21 -22.76 -1.12
N THR A 406 -11.40 -22.18 -1.17
CA THR A 406 -12.04 -21.52 -0.03
C THR A 406 -13.32 -22.21 0.36
N TYR A 407 -13.52 -22.42 1.64
CA TYR A 407 -14.77 -22.81 2.26
C TYR A 407 -15.17 -21.76 3.29
N VAL A 408 -16.42 -21.33 3.26
CA VAL A 408 -17.01 -20.44 4.27
C VAL A 408 -18.27 -21.06 4.82
N ARG A 409 -18.36 -21.14 6.14
CA ARG A 409 -19.60 -21.41 6.87
C ARG A 409 -20.10 -20.11 7.44
N SER A 410 -21.36 -19.74 7.15
CA SER A 410 -21.98 -18.54 7.71
C SER A 410 -23.33 -18.84 8.38
N TYR A 411 -23.72 -17.95 9.27
CA TYR A 411 -25.02 -17.91 9.93
C TYR A 411 -25.50 -16.46 9.98
N ASN A 412 -26.68 -16.18 9.46
CA ASN A 412 -27.28 -14.84 9.35
C ASN A 412 -26.32 -13.77 8.79
N SER A 413 -25.44 -14.17 7.87
CA SER A 413 -24.46 -13.31 7.22
C SER A 413 -24.30 -13.77 5.77
N LEU A 414 -25.34 -13.58 4.98
CA LEU A 414 -25.41 -14.02 3.60
C LEU A 414 -25.34 -12.86 2.59
N ASP A 415 -25.83 -11.69 2.99
CA ASP A 415 -25.77 -10.49 2.17
C ASP A 415 -24.33 -10.12 1.83
N THR A 416 -24.05 -10.06 0.53
CA THR A 416 -22.73 -9.72 0.00
C THR A 416 -22.63 -8.25 -0.43
N GLY A 417 -23.77 -7.56 -0.54
CA GLY A 417 -23.88 -6.24 -1.15
C GLY A 417 -23.42 -6.22 -2.60
N THR A 418 -23.63 -7.33 -3.36
CA THR A 418 -23.19 -7.43 -4.77
C THR A 418 -24.07 -8.30 -5.64
N GLY A 419 -24.98 -9.09 -5.08
CA GLY A 419 -25.89 -9.99 -5.78
C GLY A 419 -27.23 -9.35 -6.11
N SER A 420 -28.19 -10.17 -6.57
CA SER A 420 -29.61 -9.82 -6.56
C SER A 420 -30.14 -9.78 -5.13
N ASP A 421 -31.27 -9.12 -4.91
CA ASP A 421 -31.97 -9.14 -3.63
C ASP A 421 -32.27 -10.57 -3.21
N ARG A 422 -32.71 -11.42 -4.14
CA ARG A 422 -32.89 -12.85 -3.90
C ARG A 422 -31.63 -13.59 -3.49
N ALA A 423 -30.48 -13.22 -4.02
CA ALA A 423 -29.22 -13.86 -3.63
C ALA A 423 -28.70 -13.37 -2.28
N ASN A 424 -29.03 -12.15 -1.87
CA ASN A 424 -28.68 -11.58 -0.58
C ASN A 424 -29.68 -12.05 0.51
N ASP A 425 -30.95 -12.22 0.16
CA ASP A 425 -32.01 -12.80 1.01
C ASP A 425 -32.84 -13.86 0.26
N PRO A 426 -32.40 -15.13 0.23
CA PRO A 426 -33.03 -16.17 -0.58
C PRO A 426 -34.34 -16.72 0.00
N PHE A 427 -34.86 -16.17 1.10
CA PHE A 427 -36.08 -16.55 1.77
C PHE A 427 -37.03 -15.36 2.01
N ASP A 428 -36.79 -14.25 1.31
CA ASP A 428 -37.64 -13.05 1.25
C ASP A 428 -38.06 -12.50 2.63
N GLY A 429 -37.12 -12.45 3.57
CA GLY A 429 -37.37 -11.98 4.94
C GLY A 429 -38.16 -12.93 5.84
N GLU A 430 -38.59 -14.09 5.35
CA GLU A 430 -39.39 -15.04 6.11
C GLU A 430 -38.59 -15.87 7.13
N SER A 431 -37.26 -15.89 7.03
CA SER A 431 -36.36 -16.63 7.92
C SER A 431 -35.45 -15.74 8.74
N ASP A 432 -35.52 -15.84 10.06
CA ASP A 432 -34.61 -15.19 11.01
C ASP A 432 -33.35 -16.03 11.30
N ALA A 433 -33.25 -17.25 10.76
CA ALA A 433 -32.17 -18.19 11.05
C ALA A 433 -31.68 -18.90 9.78
N ILE A 434 -30.77 -18.24 9.07
CA ILE A 434 -30.21 -18.75 7.81
C ILE A 434 -28.77 -19.23 8.03
N ALA A 435 -28.51 -20.48 7.68
CA ALA A 435 -27.19 -21.06 7.69
C ALA A 435 -26.71 -21.38 6.27
N ALA A 436 -25.49 -21.02 5.91
CA ALA A 436 -24.97 -21.27 4.58
C ALA A 436 -23.59 -21.93 4.57
N ASN A 437 -23.33 -22.68 3.50
CA ASN A 437 -22.02 -23.22 3.16
C ASN A 437 -21.63 -22.68 1.78
N SER A 438 -20.50 -22.00 1.71
CA SER A 438 -19.98 -21.41 0.48
C SER A 438 -18.65 -22.02 0.11
N PHE A 439 -18.47 -22.29 -1.17
CA PHE A 439 -17.26 -22.85 -1.76
C PHE A 439 -16.76 -21.90 -2.85
N GLY A 440 -15.46 -21.66 -2.86
CA GLY A 440 -14.83 -20.80 -3.84
C GLY A 440 -13.54 -21.38 -4.39
N ILE A 441 -13.33 -21.14 -5.67
CA ILE A 441 -12.03 -21.33 -6.32
C ILE A 441 -11.66 -19.99 -6.93
N GLN A 442 -10.50 -19.46 -6.59
CA GLN A 442 -9.95 -18.24 -7.15
C GLN A 442 -8.53 -18.47 -7.61
N SER A 443 -8.14 -17.75 -8.65
CA SER A 443 -6.81 -17.83 -9.20
C SER A 443 -6.29 -16.49 -9.68
N SER A 444 -4.96 -16.37 -9.66
CA SER A 444 -4.25 -15.24 -10.25
C SER A 444 -3.02 -15.76 -10.98
N VAL A 445 -2.82 -15.31 -12.23
CA VAL A 445 -1.72 -15.71 -13.10
C VAL A 445 -1.05 -14.46 -13.65
N LYS A 446 0.18 -14.18 -13.23
CA LYS A 446 1.01 -13.13 -13.81
C LYS A 446 1.59 -13.64 -15.13
N ILE A 447 0.96 -13.27 -16.24
CA ILE A 447 1.34 -13.70 -17.60
C ILE A 447 2.61 -12.97 -18.06
N SER A 448 2.71 -11.67 -17.74
CA SER A 448 3.88 -10.85 -18.02
C SER A 448 4.07 -9.78 -16.92
N ARG A 449 5.07 -8.92 -17.06
CA ARG A 449 5.21 -7.76 -16.15
C ARG A 449 4.03 -6.79 -16.27
N GLN A 450 3.37 -6.74 -17.43
CA GLN A 450 2.31 -5.79 -17.77
C GLN A 450 0.92 -6.43 -17.83
N LEU A 451 0.78 -7.73 -17.53
CA LEU A 451 -0.50 -8.42 -17.60
C LEU A 451 -0.60 -9.49 -16.52
N THR A 452 -1.61 -9.34 -15.68
CA THR A 452 -2.07 -10.37 -14.74
C THR A 452 -3.52 -10.71 -15.05
N ALA A 453 -3.81 -11.98 -15.27
CA ALA A 453 -5.16 -12.50 -15.39
C ALA A 453 -5.55 -13.21 -14.10
N GLY A 454 -6.81 -13.10 -13.73
CA GLY A 454 -7.36 -13.75 -12.54
C GLY A 454 -8.85 -14.02 -12.70
N GLY A 455 -9.44 -14.49 -11.63
CA GLY A 455 -10.86 -14.71 -11.56
C GLY A 455 -11.26 -15.67 -10.46
N TRP A 456 -12.55 -15.88 -10.35
CA TRP A 456 -13.13 -16.77 -9.35
C TRP A 456 -14.43 -17.41 -9.81
N VAL A 457 -14.77 -18.48 -9.11
CA VAL A 457 -16.09 -19.11 -9.10
C VAL A 457 -16.51 -19.26 -7.64
N GLY A 458 -17.74 -18.90 -7.31
CA GLY A 458 -18.36 -19.04 -6.00
C GLY A 458 -19.68 -19.82 -6.10
N TYR A 459 -19.88 -20.72 -5.18
CA TYR A 459 -21.15 -21.46 -5.00
C TYR A 459 -21.53 -21.43 -3.53
N THR A 460 -22.77 -21.05 -3.23
CA THR A 460 -23.30 -20.98 -1.88
C THR A 460 -24.58 -21.79 -1.79
N ARG A 461 -24.75 -22.57 -0.72
CA ARG A 461 -25.98 -23.25 -0.38
C ARG A 461 -26.45 -22.75 0.98
N ALA A 462 -27.56 -22.05 0.99
CA ALA A 462 -28.24 -21.54 2.17
C ALA A 462 -29.40 -22.45 2.57
N GLN A 463 -29.75 -22.44 3.86
CA GLN A 463 -30.88 -23.16 4.42
C GLN A 463 -31.54 -22.31 5.50
N ALA A 464 -32.83 -22.11 5.42
CA ALA A 464 -33.64 -21.58 6.50
C ALA A 464 -33.80 -22.65 7.59
N LEU A 465 -33.46 -22.32 8.83
CA LEU A 465 -33.47 -23.29 9.94
C LEU A 465 -34.73 -23.26 10.76
N ASP A 466 -35.44 -22.16 10.73
CA ASP A 466 -36.66 -21.84 11.50
C ASP A 466 -37.95 -22.02 10.71
N LEU A 467 -37.89 -22.15 9.38
CA LEU A 467 -39.04 -22.49 8.56
C LEU A 467 -39.38 -24.00 8.61
N GLY A 468 -40.65 -24.35 8.52
CA GLY A 468 -41.18 -25.71 8.76
C GLY A 468 -40.50 -26.78 7.92
N ASP A 469 -40.34 -26.57 6.62
CA ASP A 469 -39.74 -27.53 5.67
C ASP A 469 -38.24 -27.35 5.50
N ARG A 470 -37.64 -26.35 6.18
CA ARG A 470 -36.22 -25.98 6.07
C ARG A 470 -35.76 -25.82 4.62
N PRO A 471 -36.43 -24.97 3.84
CA PRO A 471 -36.09 -24.81 2.44
C PRO A 471 -34.65 -24.42 2.24
N GLN A 472 -34.11 -24.75 1.07
CA GLN A 472 -32.74 -24.47 0.70
C GLN A 472 -32.71 -23.67 -0.59
N ALA A 473 -31.73 -22.77 -0.69
CA ALA A 473 -31.44 -22.03 -1.89
C ALA A 473 -29.95 -22.21 -2.28
N SER A 474 -29.70 -22.23 -3.56
CA SER A 474 -28.34 -22.33 -4.11
C SER A 474 -28.03 -21.11 -4.96
N MET A 475 -26.90 -20.46 -4.68
CA MET A 475 -26.44 -19.29 -5.39
C MET A 475 -25.11 -19.57 -6.09
N PHE A 476 -24.90 -18.92 -7.23
CA PHE A 476 -23.71 -19.05 -8.04
C PHE A 476 -23.22 -17.68 -8.51
N ASN A 477 -21.89 -17.50 -8.53
CA ASN A 477 -21.24 -16.31 -9.09
C ASN A 477 -19.91 -16.67 -9.74
N TRP A 478 -19.44 -15.84 -10.66
CA TRP A 478 -18.11 -15.96 -11.25
C TRP A 478 -17.61 -14.62 -11.76
N ALA A 479 -16.30 -14.47 -11.88
CA ALA A 479 -15.69 -13.37 -12.63
C ALA A 479 -14.35 -13.78 -13.23
N VAL A 480 -14.02 -13.11 -14.34
CA VAL A 480 -12.70 -13.07 -14.95
C VAL A 480 -12.18 -11.64 -14.82
N THR A 481 -10.92 -11.53 -14.43
CA THR A 481 -10.26 -10.24 -14.20
C THR A 481 -8.98 -10.13 -15.00
N LEU A 482 -8.73 -8.95 -15.55
CA LEU A 482 -7.47 -8.60 -16.19
C LEU A 482 -6.93 -7.31 -15.56
N ALA A 483 -5.69 -7.36 -15.11
CA ALA A 483 -4.98 -6.20 -14.59
C ALA A 483 -3.76 -5.90 -15.47
N PHE A 484 -3.60 -4.63 -15.79
CA PHE A 484 -2.50 -4.09 -16.60
C PHE A 484 -1.66 -3.14 -15.73
N PRO A 485 -0.74 -3.67 -14.90
CA PRO A 485 0.16 -2.83 -14.12
C PRO A 485 1.09 -2.03 -15.03
N ASP A 486 1.51 -0.86 -14.58
CA ASP A 486 2.38 0.09 -15.26
C ASP A 486 1.87 0.51 -16.65
N LEU A 487 0.55 0.51 -16.84
CA LEU A 487 -0.07 0.91 -18.10
C LEU A 487 0.13 2.41 -18.36
N GLY A 488 0.98 2.74 -19.31
CA GLY A 488 1.26 4.12 -19.74
C GLY A 488 2.20 4.90 -18.82
N SER A 489 2.33 4.57 -17.55
CA SER A 489 3.32 5.12 -16.62
C SER A 489 3.50 4.17 -15.42
N GLU A 490 4.63 4.31 -14.73
CA GLU A 490 4.95 3.56 -13.52
C GLU A 490 3.84 3.72 -12.45
N ASP A 491 3.55 2.65 -11.72
CA ASP A 491 2.49 2.56 -10.70
C ASP A 491 1.05 2.83 -11.18
N SER A 492 0.82 3.03 -12.48
CA SER A 492 -0.51 3.13 -13.05
C SER A 492 -1.11 1.75 -13.32
N VAL A 493 -2.42 1.60 -13.22
CA VAL A 493 -3.08 0.31 -13.38
C VAL A 493 -4.34 0.46 -14.24
N GLY A 494 -4.43 -0.30 -15.32
CA GLY A 494 -5.68 -0.58 -16.02
C GLY A 494 -6.31 -1.86 -15.45
N GLY A 495 -7.63 -1.93 -15.41
CA GLY A 495 -8.35 -3.13 -14.99
C GLY A 495 -9.61 -3.36 -15.80
N ILE A 496 -9.91 -4.64 -16.05
CA ILE A 496 -11.16 -5.09 -16.68
C ILE A 496 -11.71 -6.22 -15.81
N VAL A 497 -13.00 -6.18 -15.52
CA VAL A 497 -13.74 -7.24 -14.85
C VAL A 497 -14.96 -7.60 -15.67
N ILE A 498 -15.16 -8.88 -15.89
CA ILE A 498 -16.36 -9.44 -16.52
C ILE A 498 -16.84 -10.58 -15.63
N GLY A 499 -18.10 -10.55 -15.23
CA GLY A 499 -18.60 -11.61 -14.34
C GLY A 499 -20.10 -11.58 -14.19
N GLN A 500 -20.59 -12.58 -13.48
CA GLN A 500 -21.96 -12.73 -13.04
C GLN A 500 -21.99 -12.53 -11.53
N PRO A 501 -22.66 -11.49 -11.02
CA PRO A 501 -22.94 -11.35 -9.58
C PRO A 501 -23.69 -12.56 -9.01
N PRO A 502 -23.73 -12.71 -7.68
CA PRO A 502 -24.49 -13.77 -7.04
C PRO A 502 -25.92 -13.85 -7.56
N LYS A 503 -26.32 -15.06 -7.95
CA LYS A 503 -27.60 -15.41 -8.55
C LYS A 503 -28.18 -16.63 -7.86
N VAL A 504 -29.47 -16.62 -7.50
CA VAL A 504 -30.19 -17.82 -7.07
C VAL A 504 -30.47 -18.67 -8.30
N ILE A 505 -29.89 -19.87 -8.33
CA ILE A 505 -29.99 -20.81 -9.45
C ILE A 505 -30.95 -21.98 -9.16
N ASN A 506 -31.27 -22.20 -7.87
CA ASN A 506 -32.21 -23.20 -7.41
C ASN A 506 -32.72 -22.83 -6.02
N SER A 507 -33.98 -23.02 -5.74
CA SER A 507 -34.62 -22.80 -4.44
C SER A 507 -35.77 -23.75 -4.20
N ASP A 508 -35.85 -24.28 -2.97
CA ASP A 508 -37.01 -25.03 -2.49
C ASP A 508 -38.05 -24.10 -1.80
N PHE A 509 -37.67 -22.82 -1.63
CA PHE A 509 -38.56 -21.80 -1.07
C PHE A 509 -39.55 -21.35 -2.14
N ILE A 510 -40.84 -21.33 -1.78
CA ILE A 510 -41.92 -20.98 -2.68
C ILE A 510 -42.55 -19.67 -2.20
N GLU A 511 -42.54 -18.68 -3.08
CA GLU A 511 -43.23 -17.42 -2.93
C GLU A 511 -44.28 -17.27 -4.04
N ASP A 512 -45.50 -16.88 -3.74
CA ASP A 512 -46.61 -16.71 -4.70
C ASP A 512 -46.76 -17.89 -5.67
N GLU A 513 -46.72 -19.12 -5.14
CA GLU A 513 -46.84 -20.38 -5.89
C GLU A 513 -45.66 -20.63 -6.89
N ARG A 514 -44.51 -19.93 -6.75
CA ARG A 514 -43.35 -20.09 -7.61
C ARG A 514 -42.08 -20.30 -6.79
N GLU A 515 -41.14 -21.02 -7.36
CA GLU A 515 -39.81 -21.12 -6.78
C GLU A 515 -39.15 -19.73 -6.77
N TYR A 516 -38.58 -19.35 -5.61
CA TYR A 516 -37.88 -18.07 -5.42
C TYR A 516 -36.50 -18.12 -6.03
N ILE A 517 -36.44 -18.04 -7.37
CA ILE A 517 -35.20 -18.10 -8.18
C ILE A 517 -35.10 -16.87 -9.07
N ASP A 518 -33.89 -16.49 -9.40
CA ASP A 518 -33.62 -15.42 -10.36
C ASP A 518 -33.93 -15.86 -11.79
N PRO A 519 -34.82 -15.15 -12.53
CA PRO A 519 -35.34 -15.64 -13.81
C PRO A 519 -34.32 -15.68 -14.96
N ASP A 520 -33.39 -14.69 -15.00
CA ASP A 520 -32.43 -14.51 -16.10
C ASP A 520 -31.01 -14.37 -15.55
N THR A 521 -30.08 -13.78 -16.30
CA THR A 521 -28.69 -13.62 -15.87
C THR A 521 -28.20 -12.19 -16.13
N SER A 522 -27.71 -11.54 -15.09
CA SER A 522 -26.98 -10.28 -15.15
C SER A 522 -25.54 -10.52 -15.60
N LEU A 523 -25.00 -9.58 -16.36
CA LEU A 523 -23.57 -9.50 -16.63
C LEU A 523 -23.01 -8.18 -16.11
N HIS A 524 -21.99 -8.27 -15.29
CA HIS A 524 -21.21 -7.16 -14.77
C HIS A 524 -20.01 -6.92 -15.67
N LEU A 525 -19.89 -5.74 -16.24
CA LEU A 525 -18.82 -5.32 -17.11
C LEU A 525 -18.17 -4.07 -16.51
N GLU A 526 -16.93 -4.18 -16.08
CA GLU A 526 -16.19 -3.04 -15.51
C GLU A 526 -14.88 -2.82 -16.25
N ALA A 527 -14.56 -1.56 -16.51
CA ALA A 527 -13.24 -1.12 -16.95
C ALA A 527 -12.82 0.12 -16.17
N PHE A 528 -11.57 0.17 -15.72
CA PHE A 528 -11.03 1.36 -15.08
C PHE A 528 -9.58 1.59 -15.46
N TYR A 529 -9.16 2.85 -15.35
CA TYR A 529 -7.77 3.24 -15.47
C TYR A 529 -7.38 4.18 -14.33
N ARG A 530 -6.46 3.72 -13.48
CA ARG A 530 -5.83 4.50 -12.42
C ARG A 530 -4.49 5.01 -12.91
N ARG A 531 -4.35 6.32 -13.03
CA ARG A 531 -3.08 6.99 -13.32
C ARG A 531 -2.46 7.51 -12.03
N GLN A 532 -1.24 7.09 -11.76
CA GLN A 532 -0.42 7.68 -10.72
C GLN A 532 0.17 8.99 -11.26
N LEU A 533 -0.13 10.12 -10.60
CA LEU A 533 0.33 11.45 -11.03
C LEU A 533 1.59 11.86 -10.27
N THR A 534 1.63 11.56 -8.97
CA THR A 534 2.78 11.72 -8.07
C THR A 534 2.78 10.56 -7.07
N ASP A 535 3.80 10.44 -6.22
CA ASP A 535 3.86 9.40 -5.16
C ASP A 535 2.64 9.45 -4.23
N HIS A 536 2.01 10.61 -4.10
CA HIS A 536 0.90 10.87 -3.19
C HIS A 536 -0.46 11.01 -3.86
N LEU A 537 -0.53 11.17 -5.18
CA LEU A 537 -1.75 11.50 -5.89
C LEU A 537 -2.00 10.54 -7.05
N ALA A 538 -3.17 9.93 -7.06
CA ALA A 538 -3.67 9.14 -8.18
C ALA A 538 -5.07 9.57 -8.60
N VAL A 539 -5.37 9.46 -9.89
CA VAL A 539 -6.71 9.68 -10.46
C VAL A 539 -7.16 8.41 -11.17
N THR A 540 -8.38 7.98 -10.90
CA THR A 540 -8.99 6.78 -11.50
C THR A 540 -10.25 7.18 -12.25
N LEU A 541 -10.30 6.84 -13.52
CA LEU A 541 -11.53 6.82 -14.31
C LEU A 541 -12.08 5.40 -14.28
N GLY A 542 -13.36 5.24 -14.00
CA GLY A 542 -14.04 3.94 -13.95
C GLY A 542 -15.36 3.98 -14.69
N PHE A 543 -15.66 2.89 -15.33
CA PHE A 543 -16.93 2.63 -15.99
C PHE A 543 -17.43 1.24 -15.64
N LEU A 544 -18.70 1.16 -15.30
CA LEU A 544 -19.40 -0.07 -14.96
C LEU A 544 -20.71 -0.14 -15.76
N ALA A 545 -21.01 -1.29 -16.32
CA ALA A 545 -22.29 -1.60 -16.94
C ALA A 545 -22.84 -2.91 -16.35
N ILE A 546 -24.11 -2.90 -15.99
CA ILE A 546 -24.85 -4.05 -15.47
C ILE A 546 -25.98 -4.30 -16.44
N THR A 547 -25.99 -5.47 -17.08
CA THR A 547 -27.10 -5.89 -17.93
C THR A 547 -28.07 -6.71 -17.13
N ASN A 548 -29.37 -6.59 -17.41
CA ASN A 548 -30.43 -7.34 -16.72
C ASN A 548 -30.29 -7.27 -15.18
N PRO A 549 -30.22 -6.07 -14.56
CA PRO A 549 -30.11 -5.93 -13.11
C PRO A 549 -31.12 -6.84 -12.40
N GLU A 550 -30.78 -7.31 -11.21
CA GLU A 550 -31.57 -8.29 -10.45
C GLU A 550 -31.80 -9.61 -11.21
N HIS A 551 -30.89 -9.96 -12.12
CA HIS A 551 -31.00 -11.12 -13.00
C HIS A 551 -32.38 -11.23 -13.69
N ASN A 552 -32.90 -10.08 -14.09
CA ASN A 552 -34.21 -9.97 -14.74
C ASN A 552 -34.06 -9.27 -16.09
N SER A 553 -34.32 -9.95 -17.19
CA SER A 553 -34.19 -9.41 -18.54
C SER A 553 -35.21 -8.32 -18.89
N LYS A 554 -36.17 -8.07 -18.01
CA LYS A 554 -37.10 -6.95 -18.16
C LYS A 554 -36.52 -5.64 -17.65
N ASN A 555 -35.51 -5.70 -16.79
CA ASN A 555 -34.87 -4.53 -16.23
C ASN A 555 -33.87 -3.94 -17.24
N ASP A 556 -33.93 -2.64 -17.41
CA ASP A 556 -33.04 -1.90 -18.30
C ASP A 556 -31.60 -1.91 -17.77
N PRO A 557 -30.59 -1.89 -18.66
CA PRO A 557 -29.20 -1.83 -18.25
C PRO A 557 -28.86 -0.56 -17.45
N ILE A 558 -28.05 -0.72 -16.41
CA ILE A 558 -27.52 0.38 -15.58
C ILE A 558 -26.07 0.65 -15.97
N TYR A 559 -25.73 1.93 -16.10
CA TYR A 559 -24.39 2.39 -16.42
C TYR A 559 -23.91 3.35 -15.34
N ILE A 560 -22.68 3.16 -14.86
CA ILE A 560 -22.10 3.99 -13.82
C ILE A 560 -20.74 4.51 -14.29
N GLY A 561 -20.57 5.82 -14.26
CA GLY A 561 -19.30 6.50 -14.52
C GLY A 561 -18.73 7.05 -13.22
N THR A 562 -17.42 6.86 -12.99
CA THR A 562 -16.75 7.37 -11.80
C THR A 562 -15.45 8.09 -12.13
N LEU A 563 -15.20 9.19 -11.41
CA LEU A 563 -13.90 9.83 -11.33
C LEU A 563 -13.47 9.84 -9.85
N ARG A 564 -12.47 9.02 -9.52
CA ARG A 564 -11.95 8.88 -8.15
C ARG A 564 -10.55 9.48 -8.07
N THR A 565 -10.37 10.47 -7.19
CA THR A 565 -9.06 11.07 -6.89
C THR A 565 -8.64 10.62 -5.50
N THR A 566 -7.44 10.05 -5.38
CA THR A 566 -6.91 9.50 -4.13
C THR A 566 -5.61 10.20 -3.76
N PHE A 567 -5.55 10.75 -2.56
CA PHE A 567 -4.36 11.31 -1.93
C PHE A 567 -3.90 10.38 -0.81
N ASN A 568 -2.59 10.07 -0.77
CA ASN A 568 -1.96 9.33 0.32
C ASN A 568 -0.91 10.24 0.98
N PHE A 569 -0.87 10.30 2.30
CA PHE A 569 0.03 11.18 3.06
C PHE A 569 0.40 10.59 4.41
#